data_c2c8e6e8645da89e07ca659f76f548f0
#
_entry.id   c2c8e6e8645da89e07ca659f76f548f0
#
_cell.length_a   1.000
_cell.length_b   1.000
_cell.length_c   1.000
_cell.angle_alpha   90.00
_cell.angle_beta   90.00
_cell.angle_gamma   90.00
#
_symmetry.space_group_name_H-M   'P 1'
#
loop_
_entity.id
_entity.type
_entity.pdbx_description
1 polymer ?
#
loop_
_entity_poly.entity_id
_entity_poly.type
_entity_poly.pdbx_seq_one_letter_code
_entity_poly.pdbx_strand_id
1 'polypeptide(L)'
;SVAVQTVFSPIEGKHVDALVFPYIRDGQIVNAKYRGPNKSFWQVKGAEKVLYGLDDCIDSEEIIIVEGEFDKLAFEEAGYTNVVSVPDGAPGKVKEGDVPNPEDDKKYEYLWNCRAQLDTVKRFIIATDSDGPGKALAEELARRLGKERCFTVNWPEGCKDANETLQSGGIELIRDSISSAEGFPLRGLFKFADFSGDIEQYFNMDAGSELRGVSTGWRSVDKHYRVVPGELTVVTGVPNSGKSEWVDALMANLAVQHGWTFALCSLENKVHEHARKLVEKYVGEPWFDTTSYAKGSQRMNPQTMKRGMRW
;
A
#
# COMPACT_ATOMS: atom_id res chain seq x y z
N SER A 1 5.30 34.14 19.13
CA SER A 1 6.76 34.25 18.97
C SER A 1 7.48 33.40 20.00
N VAL A 2 8.58 32.80 19.60
CA VAL A 2 9.46 32.00 20.48
C VAL A 2 10.25 32.93 21.41
N ALA A 3 10.39 32.54 22.67
CA ALA A 3 11.16 33.31 23.65
C ALA A 3 12.04 32.41 24.52
N VAL A 4 13.13 32.98 25.08
CA VAL A 4 13.90 32.30 26.10
C VAL A 4 13.36 32.73 27.46
N GLN A 5 13.07 31.76 28.33
CA GLN A 5 12.62 32.01 29.69
C GLN A 5 13.30 31.06 30.66
N THR A 6 13.57 31.57 31.86
CA THR A 6 14.06 30.75 32.98
C THR A 6 12.86 30.11 33.67
N VAL A 7 12.71 28.78 33.49
CA VAL A 7 11.55 28.01 33.97
C VAL A 7 12.01 26.78 34.74
N PHE A 8 11.16 26.26 35.61
CA PHE A 8 11.45 24.99 36.29
C PHE A 8 11.29 23.81 35.31
N SER A 9 12.37 23.05 35.14
CA SER A 9 12.35 21.82 34.36
C SER A 9 11.97 20.62 35.23
N PRO A 10 10.86 19.96 34.96
CA PRO A 10 10.47 18.74 35.67
C PRO A 10 11.40 17.57 35.36
N ILE A 11 12.13 17.62 34.25
CA ILE A 11 13.10 16.60 33.84
C ILE A 11 14.41 16.74 34.60
N GLU A 12 14.89 17.99 34.76
CA GLU A 12 16.17 18.26 35.42
C GLU A 12 16.05 18.61 36.94
N GLY A 13 14.80 18.78 37.42
CA GLY A 13 14.51 19.09 38.83
C GLY A 13 15.04 20.49 39.30
N LYS A 14 15.32 21.39 38.36
CA LYS A 14 15.88 22.73 38.64
C LYS A 14 15.37 23.76 37.62
N HIS A 15 15.62 25.05 37.91
CA HIS A 15 15.38 26.12 36.96
C HIS A 15 16.43 26.09 35.84
N VAL A 16 16.00 26.19 34.61
CA VAL A 16 16.85 26.22 33.42
C VAL A 16 16.34 27.29 32.43
N ASP A 17 17.22 27.81 31.62
CA ASP A 17 16.83 28.64 30.48
C ASP A 17 16.33 27.73 29.37
N ALA A 18 15.09 27.91 28.98
CA ALA A 18 14.44 27.10 27.96
C ALA A 18 13.84 27.98 26.85
N LEU A 19 13.86 27.47 25.63
CA LEU A 19 13.05 28.01 24.55
C LEU A 19 11.60 27.64 24.80
N VAL A 20 10.72 28.63 24.72
CA VAL A 20 9.27 28.46 24.95
C VAL A 20 8.55 28.65 23.62
N PHE A 21 7.77 27.65 23.25
CA PHE A 21 6.89 27.66 22.09
C PHE A 21 5.44 27.76 22.60
N PRO A 22 4.79 28.94 22.53
CA PRO A 22 3.41 29.08 22.96
C PRO A 22 2.47 28.51 21.90
N TYR A 23 1.56 27.66 22.30
CA TYR A 23 0.47 27.12 21.47
C TYR A 23 -0.74 28.03 21.63
N ILE A 24 -1.17 28.63 20.55
CA ILE A 24 -2.20 29.67 20.54
C ILE A 24 -3.41 29.14 19.78
N ARG A 25 -4.60 29.36 20.33
CA ARG A 25 -5.89 29.13 19.67
C ARG A 25 -6.82 30.29 20.02
N ASP A 26 -7.43 30.88 19.00
CA ASP A 26 -8.34 32.03 19.13
C ASP A 26 -7.69 33.21 19.87
N GLY A 27 -6.40 33.47 19.63
CA GLY A 27 -5.62 34.53 20.25
C GLY A 27 -5.20 34.26 21.71
N GLN A 28 -5.51 33.07 22.26
CA GLN A 28 -5.18 32.72 23.64
C GLN A 28 -4.15 31.60 23.71
N ILE A 29 -3.18 31.72 24.63
CA ILE A 29 -2.19 30.64 24.89
C ILE A 29 -2.91 29.52 25.64
N VAL A 30 -3.09 28.37 24.98
CA VAL A 30 -3.77 27.17 25.54
C VAL A 30 -2.76 26.13 26.02
N ASN A 31 -1.51 26.18 25.53
CA ASN A 31 -0.41 25.30 25.94
C ASN A 31 0.93 25.99 25.71
N ALA A 32 2.00 25.43 26.27
CA ALA A 32 3.36 25.81 25.95
C ALA A 32 4.27 24.58 25.96
N LYS A 33 5.14 24.49 24.97
CA LYS A 33 6.20 23.48 24.90
C LYS A 33 7.53 24.14 25.19
N TYR A 34 8.32 23.49 25.98
CA TYR A 34 9.62 23.98 26.44
C TYR A 34 10.72 23.09 25.89
N ARG A 35 11.77 23.71 25.41
CA ARG A 35 13.02 23.03 25.05
C ARG A 35 14.13 23.53 25.94
N GLY A 36 14.55 22.71 26.88
CA GLY A 36 15.65 22.96 27.79
C GLY A 36 16.98 22.53 27.19
N PRO A 37 18.07 22.65 28.00
CA PRO A 37 19.37 22.12 27.66
C PRO A 37 19.32 20.64 27.33
N ASN A 38 20.35 20.16 26.59
CA ASN A 38 20.47 18.73 26.22
C ASN A 38 19.28 18.13 25.44
N LYS A 39 18.54 18.97 24.68
CA LYS A 39 17.36 18.57 23.94
C LYS A 39 16.26 17.95 24.82
N SER A 40 16.13 18.40 26.07
CA SER A 40 15.02 18.02 26.94
C SER A 40 13.76 18.77 26.54
N PHE A 41 12.63 18.07 26.42
CA PHE A 41 11.33 18.65 26.02
C PHE A 41 10.27 18.33 27.06
N TRP A 42 9.44 19.31 27.40
CA TRP A 42 8.25 19.11 28.20
C TRP A 42 7.16 20.10 27.82
N GLN A 43 5.95 19.82 28.21
CA GLN A 43 4.77 20.68 28.01
C GLN A 43 4.07 20.97 29.34
N VAL A 44 3.18 21.94 29.34
CA VAL A 44 2.34 22.24 30.51
C VAL A 44 1.45 21.06 30.81
N LYS A 45 1.53 20.53 32.02
CA LYS A 45 0.75 19.36 32.44
C LYS A 45 -0.77 19.66 32.40
N GLY A 46 -1.54 18.83 31.69
CA GLY A 46 -2.98 18.96 31.59
C GLY A 46 -3.46 20.09 30.68
N ALA A 47 -2.55 20.77 29.98
CA ALA A 47 -2.93 21.75 28.97
C ALA A 47 -3.57 21.08 27.75
N GLU A 48 -4.36 21.83 27.03
CA GLU A 48 -5.00 21.36 25.81
C GLU A 48 -3.94 21.09 24.72
N LYS A 49 -4.08 19.98 24.01
CA LYS A 49 -3.23 19.69 22.86
C LYS A 49 -3.86 20.21 21.59
N VAL A 50 -3.17 21.10 20.95
CA VAL A 50 -3.49 21.68 19.63
C VAL A 50 -2.24 21.68 18.76
N LEU A 51 -2.40 21.94 17.47
CA LEU A 51 -1.27 22.15 16.57
C LEU A 51 -0.57 23.46 16.90
N TYR A 52 0.77 23.47 16.88
CA TYR A 52 1.57 24.69 17.02
C TYR A 52 1.43 25.54 15.75
N GLY A 53 1.12 26.84 15.90
CA GLY A 53 0.89 27.75 14.79
C GLY A 53 -0.53 27.64 14.17
N LEU A 54 -1.49 27.09 14.91
CA LEU A 54 -2.86 26.92 14.44
C LEU A 54 -3.48 28.26 13.99
N ASP A 55 -3.32 29.31 14.77
CA ASP A 55 -3.89 30.64 14.49
C ASP A 55 -3.26 31.31 13.25
N ASP A 56 -2.04 30.92 12.86
CA ASP A 56 -1.40 31.41 11.63
C ASP A 56 -2.09 30.86 10.36
N CYS A 57 -2.91 29.82 10.51
CA CYS A 57 -3.56 29.09 9.42
C CYS A 57 -5.07 29.34 9.32
N ILE A 58 -5.59 30.35 10.03
CA ILE A 58 -7.01 30.71 9.95
C ILE A 58 -7.34 31.09 8.49
N ASP A 59 -8.45 30.52 7.98
CA ASP A 59 -8.93 30.70 6.60
C ASP A 59 -7.97 30.20 5.49
N SER A 60 -6.93 29.43 5.83
CA SER A 60 -6.04 28.83 4.83
C SER A 60 -6.70 27.65 4.13
N GLU A 61 -6.74 27.67 2.79
CA GLU A 61 -7.20 26.51 2.00
C GLU A 61 -6.16 25.39 1.90
N GLU A 62 -4.89 25.70 2.18
CA GLU A 62 -3.76 24.79 2.20
C GLU A 62 -2.97 24.96 3.49
N ILE A 63 -2.62 23.84 4.14
CA ILE A 63 -1.80 23.81 5.35
C ILE A 63 -0.64 22.85 5.17
N ILE A 64 0.57 23.29 5.56
CA ILE A 64 1.77 22.46 5.66
C ILE A 64 1.86 21.94 7.09
N ILE A 65 2.00 20.62 7.25
CA ILE A 65 2.13 19.97 8.57
C ILE A 65 3.54 19.39 8.71
N VAL A 66 4.26 19.84 9.74
CA VAL A 66 5.63 19.40 10.06
C VAL A 66 5.69 18.68 11.39
N GLU A 67 6.82 17.99 11.65
CA GLU A 67 7.00 17.23 12.88
C GLU A 67 7.43 18.11 14.07
N GLY A 68 8.29 19.10 13.85
CA GLY A 68 8.89 19.91 14.88
C GLY A 68 8.64 21.40 14.74
N GLU A 69 8.69 22.14 15.86
CA GLU A 69 8.52 23.60 15.85
C GLU A 69 9.65 24.31 15.08
N PHE A 70 10.86 23.72 15.05
CA PHE A 70 11.97 24.27 14.27
C PHE A 70 11.76 24.13 12.76
N ASP A 71 11.09 23.07 12.32
CA ASP A 71 10.75 22.91 10.92
C ASP A 71 9.73 23.96 10.48
N LYS A 72 8.75 24.27 11.36
CA LYS A 72 7.84 25.40 11.13
C LYS A 72 8.60 26.71 10.96
N LEU A 73 9.58 26.98 11.85
CA LEU A 73 10.40 28.20 11.74
C LEU A 73 11.22 28.22 10.44
N ALA A 74 11.73 27.08 9.98
CA ALA A 74 12.43 26.98 8.70
C ALA A 74 11.51 27.31 7.51
N PHE A 75 10.26 26.87 7.56
CA PHE A 75 9.27 27.23 6.55
C PHE A 75 8.89 28.72 6.62
N GLU A 76 8.76 29.30 7.81
CA GLU A 76 8.51 30.73 7.98
C GLU A 76 9.64 31.59 7.39
N GLU A 77 10.91 31.19 7.60
CA GLU A 77 12.07 31.80 6.96
C GLU A 77 11.99 31.71 5.43
N ALA A 78 11.44 30.63 4.88
CA ALA A 78 11.19 30.47 3.44
C ALA A 78 9.97 31.25 2.93
N GLY A 79 9.21 31.92 3.82
CA GLY A 79 8.06 32.76 3.50
C GLY A 79 6.70 32.05 3.56
N TYR A 80 6.63 30.83 4.10
CA TYR A 80 5.37 30.12 4.33
C TYR A 80 4.82 30.43 5.71
N THR A 81 3.60 30.96 5.79
CA THR A 81 2.90 31.27 7.05
C THR A 81 1.86 30.25 7.42
N ASN A 82 1.36 29.47 6.44
CA ASN A 82 0.33 28.42 6.59
C ASN A 82 0.92 27.09 7.05
N VAL A 83 1.77 27.12 8.08
CA VAL A 83 2.52 25.95 8.58
C VAL A 83 2.15 25.67 10.02
N VAL A 84 1.88 24.40 10.33
CA VAL A 84 1.63 23.91 11.69
C VAL A 84 2.58 22.78 12.04
N SER A 85 2.93 22.67 13.33
CA SER A 85 3.72 21.53 13.85
C SER A 85 2.88 20.69 14.80
N VAL A 86 3.10 19.36 14.79
CA VAL A 86 2.47 18.47 15.76
C VAL A 86 3.06 18.67 17.15
N PRO A 87 2.23 18.60 18.23
CA PRO A 87 2.71 18.85 19.59
C PRO A 87 3.55 17.70 20.16
N ASP A 88 3.26 16.49 19.73
CA ASP A 88 3.90 15.26 20.19
C ASP A 88 4.80 14.71 19.06
N GLY A 89 5.86 13.99 19.45
CA GLY A 89 6.75 13.38 18.47
C GLY A 89 6.11 12.28 17.63
N ALA A 90 6.78 11.89 16.55
CA ALA A 90 6.33 10.84 15.64
C ALA A 90 6.13 9.48 16.32
N PRO A 91 5.20 8.64 15.83
CA PRO A 91 5.07 7.26 16.30
C PRO A 91 6.20 6.40 15.75
N GLY A 92 6.62 5.37 16.49
CA GLY A 92 7.62 4.43 15.99
C GLY A 92 7.14 3.56 14.82
N LYS A 93 5.81 3.40 14.65
CA LYS A 93 5.17 2.66 13.55
C LYS A 93 3.72 3.08 13.37
N VAL A 94 3.17 2.82 12.20
CA VAL A 94 1.73 2.98 11.91
C VAL A 94 0.93 1.99 12.75
N LYS A 95 -0.20 2.45 13.31
CA LYS A 95 -1.11 1.60 14.08
C LYS A 95 -1.92 0.73 13.12
N GLU A 96 -1.98 -0.57 13.39
CA GLU A 96 -2.80 -1.51 12.63
C GLU A 96 -4.30 -1.29 12.88
N GLY A 97 -5.13 -1.60 11.88
CA GLY A 97 -6.59 -1.46 11.95
C GLY A 97 -7.09 -0.07 11.57
N ASP A 98 -8.37 0.17 11.82
CA ASP A 98 -9.04 1.43 11.48
C ASP A 98 -8.61 2.58 12.42
N VAL A 99 -8.84 3.81 11.97
CA VAL A 99 -8.63 5.01 12.81
C VAL A 99 -9.61 4.94 13.98
N PRO A 100 -9.15 5.08 15.23
CA PRO A 100 -10.02 5.09 16.39
C PRO A 100 -11.01 6.26 16.35
N ASN A 101 -12.12 6.13 17.10
CA ASN A 101 -13.00 7.27 17.34
C ASN A 101 -12.24 8.41 18.02
N PRO A 102 -12.63 9.68 17.80
CA PRO A 102 -11.96 10.84 18.40
C PRO A 102 -11.73 10.74 19.91
N GLU A 103 -12.69 10.19 20.64
CA GLU A 103 -12.63 10.03 22.11
C GLU A 103 -11.57 9.02 22.58
N ASP A 104 -11.24 8.05 21.74
CA ASP A 104 -10.29 6.98 22.02
C ASP A 104 -8.89 7.25 21.43
N ASP A 105 -8.77 8.27 20.59
CA ASP A 105 -7.53 8.59 19.85
C ASP A 105 -6.63 9.59 20.57
N LYS A 106 -6.29 9.29 21.82
CA LYS A 106 -5.53 10.15 22.75
C LYS A 106 -4.22 10.68 22.17
N LYS A 107 -3.53 9.88 21.34
CA LYS A 107 -2.25 10.29 20.75
C LYS A 107 -2.42 11.40 19.74
N TYR A 108 -3.54 11.42 19.02
CA TYR A 108 -3.83 12.39 17.95
C TYR A 108 -4.98 13.34 18.32
N GLU A 109 -5.28 13.47 19.62
CA GLU A 109 -6.36 14.36 20.11
C GLU A 109 -6.20 15.80 19.63
N TYR A 110 -4.97 16.24 19.37
CA TYR A 110 -4.69 17.56 18.81
C TYR A 110 -5.33 17.80 17.42
N LEU A 111 -5.49 16.75 16.61
CA LEU A 111 -6.21 16.87 15.33
C LEU A 111 -7.71 17.06 15.56
N TRP A 112 -8.26 16.31 16.51
CA TRP A 112 -9.67 16.37 16.85
C TRP A 112 -10.03 17.71 17.53
N ASN A 113 -9.15 18.22 18.39
CA ASN A 113 -9.30 19.53 19.01
C ASN A 113 -9.22 20.69 17.99
N CYS A 114 -8.50 20.50 16.88
CA CYS A 114 -8.36 21.48 15.79
C CYS A 114 -9.34 21.23 14.62
N ARG A 115 -10.29 20.29 14.75
CA ARG A 115 -11.07 19.78 13.62
C ARG A 115 -11.86 20.87 12.90
N ALA A 116 -12.41 21.84 13.63
CA ALA A 116 -13.19 22.92 13.04
C ALA A 116 -12.42 23.72 11.98
N GLN A 117 -11.12 23.96 12.22
CA GLN A 117 -10.23 24.60 11.26
C GLN A 117 -9.77 23.64 10.16
N LEU A 118 -9.43 22.40 10.51
CA LEU A 118 -8.88 21.41 9.57
C LEU A 118 -9.93 20.90 8.56
N ASP A 119 -11.21 20.87 8.91
CA ASP A 119 -12.27 20.42 8.01
C ASP A 119 -12.50 21.37 6.81
N THR A 120 -12.14 22.64 6.94
CA THR A 120 -12.25 23.64 5.85
C THR A 120 -11.08 23.60 4.87
N VAL A 121 -9.98 22.95 5.24
CA VAL A 121 -8.74 22.87 4.45
C VAL A 121 -8.93 21.93 3.27
N LYS A 122 -8.59 22.38 2.08
CA LYS A 122 -8.69 21.61 0.84
C LYS A 122 -7.46 20.75 0.56
N ARG A 123 -6.28 21.18 1.01
CA ARG A 123 -5.01 20.54 0.73
C ARG A 123 -4.11 20.54 1.96
N PHE A 124 -3.58 19.37 2.33
CA PHE A 124 -2.55 19.23 3.35
C PHE A 124 -1.24 18.79 2.70
N ILE A 125 -0.16 19.51 2.96
CA ILE A 125 1.19 19.10 2.59
C ILE A 125 1.86 18.57 3.85
N ILE A 126 2.07 17.26 3.90
CA ILE A 126 2.69 16.57 5.03
C ILE A 126 4.21 16.54 4.81
N ALA A 127 4.91 17.38 5.55
CA ALA A 127 6.34 17.63 5.45
C ALA A 127 7.07 17.13 6.72
N THR A 128 6.83 15.87 7.09
CA THR A 128 7.49 15.17 8.22
C THR A 128 8.88 14.71 7.84
N ASP A 129 9.65 14.24 8.83
CA ASP A 129 10.99 13.70 8.62
C ASP A 129 10.95 12.51 7.64
N SER A 130 12.01 12.33 6.85
CA SER A 130 12.12 11.22 5.87
C SER A 130 12.44 9.86 6.50
N ASP A 131 12.67 9.81 7.82
CA ASP A 131 12.96 8.59 8.56
C ASP A 131 11.73 7.71 8.81
N GLY A 132 11.93 6.55 9.45
CA GLY A 132 10.84 5.60 9.74
C GLY A 132 9.71 6.20 10.57
N PRO A 133 9.99 6.84 11.72
CA PRO A 133 9.00 7.53 12.53
C PRO A 133 8.25 8.64 11.77
N GLY A 134 8.96 9.50 11.02
CA GLY A 134 8.35 10.58 10.25
C GLY A 134 7.41 10.06 9.16
N LYS A 135 7.77 8.98 8.45
CA LYS A 135 6.88 8.28 7.50
C LYS A 135 5.66 7.69 8.18
N ALA A 136 5.82 7.14 9.39
CA ALA A 136 4.68 6.62 10.15
C ALA A 136 3.76 7.75 10.61
N LEU A 137 4.30 8.91 10.99
CA LEU A 137 3.50 10.09 11.29
C LEU A 137 2.72 10.59 10.07
N ALA A 138 3.37 10.66 8.91
CA ALA A 138 2.72 11.04 7.66
C ALA A 138 1.51 10.16 7.34
N GLU A 139 1.65 8.84 7.44
CA GLU A 139 0.54 7.89 7.22
C GLU A 139 -0.59 8.07 8.24
N GLU A 140 -0.27 8.24 9.51
CA GLU A 140 -1.26 8.44 10.57
C GLU A 140 -2.02 9.76 10.45
N LEU A 141 -1.34 10.85 10.01
CA LEU A 141 -1.98 12.13 9.68
C LEU A 141 -2.91 11.99 8.48
N ALA A 142 -2.41 11.40 7.38
CA ALA A 142 -3.18 11.25 6.16
C ALA A 142 -4.44 10.38 6.35
N ARG A 143 -4.38 9.36 7.19
CA ARG A 143 -5.55 8.52 7.55
C ARG A 143 -6.66 9.28 8.27
N ARG A 144 -6.31 10.30 9.05
CA ARG A 144 -7.26 11.12 9.84
C ARG A 144 -7.77 12.34 9.09
N LEU A 145 -6.92 12.90 8.23
CA LEU A 145 -7.23 14.10 7.46
C LEU A 145 -7.93 13.80 6.13
N GLY A 146 -7.89 12.54 5.65
CA GLY A 146 -8.35 12.12 4.33
C GLY A 146 -7.21 12.13 3.32
N LYS A 147 -6.78 10.92 2.90
CA LYS A 147 -5.62 10.74 2.00
C LYS A 147 -5.75 11.48 0.67
N GLU A 148 -6.98 11.68 0.19
CA GLU A 148 -7.29 12.37 -1.06
C GLU A 148 -6.94 13.87 -1.03
N ARG A 149 -6.85 14.45 0.16
CA ARG A 149 -6.44 15.85 0.38
C ARG A 149 -4.97 15.99 0.78
N CYS A 150 -4.26 14.86 0.97
CA CYS A 150 -2.90 14.85 1.51
C CYS A 150 -1.87 14.70 0.41
N PHE A 151 -0.78 15.44 0.56
CA PHE A 151 0.41 15.41 -0.29
C PHE A 151 1.62 15.21 0.59
N THR A 152 2.66 14.57 0.10
CA THR A 152 3.90 14.33 0.84
C THR A 152 5.08 15.01 0.16
N VAL A 153 6.01 15.49 0.96
CA VAL A 153 7.25 16.10 0.49
C VAL A 153 8.33 15.03 0.41
N ASN A 154 9.05 15.04 -0.71
CA ASN A 154 10.29 14.28 -0.87
C ASN A 154 11.47 15.22 -0.60
N TRP A 155 12.15 15.03 0.52
CA TRP A 155 13.30 15.85 0.85
C TRP A 155 14.49 15.56 -0.09
N PRO A 156 15.33 16.57 -0.38
CA PRO A 156 16.53 16.38 -1.18
C PRO A 156 17.49 15.37 -0.55
N GLU A 157 18.33 14.76 -1.38
CA GLU A 157 19.33 13.80 -0.92
C GLU A 157 20.25 14.42 0.16
N GLY A 158 20.38 13.73 1.28
CA GLY A 158 21.18 14.20 2.43
C GLY A 158 20.42 15.08 3.42
N CYS A 159 19.16 15.44 3.16
CA CYS A 159 18.29 16.18 4.08
C CYS A 159 17.15 15.29 4.57
N LYS A 160 16.83 15.36 5.86
CA LYS A 160 15.74 14.57 6.44
C LYS A 160 14.49 15.39 6.78
N ASP A 161 14.66 16.69 6.95
CA ASP A 161 13.61 17.61 7.39
C ASP A 161 13.78 19.02 6.78
N ALA A 162 12.83 19.91 7.06
CA ALA A 162 12.85 21.27 6.56
C ALA A 162 14.05 22.10 7.07
N ASN A 163 14.43 21.89 8.32
CA ASN A 163 15.55 22.64 8.93
C ASN A 163 16.88 22.26 8.29
N GLU A 164 17.14 20.96 8.06
CA GLU A 164 18.33 20.51 7.33
C GLU A 164 18.32 21.00 5.88
N THR A 165 17.16 21.00 5.22
CA THR A 165 17.00 21.50 3.86
C THR A 165 17.31 22.99 3.76
N LEU A 166 16.80 23.80 4.72
CA LEU A 166 17.12 25.23 4.79
C LEU A 166 18.64 25.45 4.97
N GLN A 167 19.28 24.69 5.85
CA GLN A 167 20.72 24.83 6.11
C GLN A 167 21.60 24.40 4.93
N SER A 168 21.17 23.41 4.15
CA SER A 168 21.97 22.88 3.05
C SER A 168 21.83 23.66 1.75
N GLY A 169 20.63 24.12 1.39
CA GLY A 169 20.36 24.75 0.10
C GLY A 169 19.53 26.04 0.16
N GLY A 170 19.23 26.52 1.38
CA GLY A 170 18.51 27.76 1.57
C GLY A 170 17.03 27.69 1.24
N ILE A 171 16.44 28.87 1.11
CA ILE A 171 14.99 29.06 0.91
C ILE A 171 14.49 28.40 -0.38
N GLU A 172 15.24 28.50 -1.46
CA GLU A 172 14.82 27.99 -2.77
C GLU A 172 14.65 26.46 -2.74
N LEU A 173 15.53 25.75 -2.01
CA LEU A 173 15.43 24.29 -1.90
C LEU A 173 14.16 23.84 -1.13
N ILE A 174 13.73 24.60 -0.13
CA ILE A 174 12.43 24.39 0.53
C ILE A 174 11.28 24.61 -0.45
N ARG A 175 11.33 25.71 -1.23
CA ARG A 175 10.28 26.00 -2.22
C ARG A 175 10.16 24.93 -3.29
N ASP A 176 11.28 24.45 -3.79
CA ASP A 176 11.33 23.36 -4.77
C ASP A 176 10.73 22.07 -4.18
N SER A 177 11.05 21.74 -2.93
CA SER A 177 10.52 20.58 -2.23
C SER A 177 8.99 20.65 -2.07
N ILE A 178 8.45 21.83 -1.74
CA ILE A 178 6.99 22.03 -1.63
C ILE A 178 6.31 21.99 -3.01
N SER A 179 6.92 22.61 -4.02
CA SER A 179 6.34 22.64 -5.37
C SER A 179 6.28 21.26 -6.02
N SER A 180 7.19 20.36 -5.63
CA SER A 180 7.25 18.97 -6.08
C SER A 180 6.49 17.98 -5.18
N ALA A 181 5.71 18.47 -4.20
CA ALA A 181 4.94 17.59 -3.32
C ALA A 181 3.96 16.69 -4.10
N GLU A 182 4.01 15.41 -3.83
CA GLU A 182 3.22 14.39 -4.52
C GLU A 182 1.99 13.98 -3.74
N GLY A 183 0.89 13.66 -4.44
CA GLY A 183 -0.32 13.16 -3.80
C GLY A 183 -0.06 11.90 -2.99
N PHE A 184 -0.66 11.80 -1.80
CA PHE A 184 -0.52 10.64 -0.93
C PHE A 184 -1.06 9.38 -1.64
N PRO A 185 -0.36 8.24 -1.56
CA PRO A 185 -0.76 7.03 -2.26
C PRO A 185 -2.15 6.55 -1.83
N LEU A 186 -3.09 6.47 -2.77
CA LEU A 186 -4.43 5.91 -2.53
C LEU A 186 -4.44 4.44 -2.96
N ARG A 187 -4.86 3.55 -2.06
CA ARG A 187 -4.94 2.12 -2.36
C ARG A 187 -5.90 1.87 -3.54
N GLY A 188 -5.36 1.24 -4.58
CA GLY A 188 -6.14 0.90 -5.78
C GLY A 188 -6.26 2.03 -6.80
N LEU A 189 -5.67 3.21 -6.55
CA LEU A 189 -5.53 4.28 -7.53
C LEU A 189 -4.08 4.31 -8.04
N PHE A 190 -3.92 4.16 -9.34
CA PHE A 190 -2.63 4.09 -10.02
C PHE A 190 -2.55 5.13 -11.13
N LYS A 191 -1.38 5.68 -11.37
CA LYS A 191 -1.09 6.44 -12.57
C LYS A 191 -0.68 5.49 -13.70
N PHE A 192 -0.91 5.86 -14.94
CA PHE A 192 -0.49 5.04 -16.10
C PHE A 192 1.04 4.77 -16.09
N ALA A 193 1.82 5.73 -15.61
CA ALA A 193 3.28 5.59 -15.47
C ALA A 193 3.71 4.49 -14.50
N ASP A 194 2.88 4.15 -13.51
CA ASP A 194 3.18 3.10 -12.53
C ASP A 194 3.27 1.71 -13.19
N PHE A 195 2.66 1.55 -14.37
CA PHE A 195 2.66 0.31 -15.15
C PHE A 195 3.66 0.31 -16.31
N SER A 196 4.46 1.36 -16.50
CA SER A 196 5.36 1.47 -17.66
C SER A 196 6.33 0.30 -17.76
N GLY A 197 6.92 -0.13 -16.63
CA GLY A 197 7.83 -1.27 -16.58
C GLY A 197 7.14 -2.60 -16.97
N ASP A 198 5.95 -2.83 -16.49
CA ASP A 198 5.16 -4.01 -16.82
C ASP A 198 4.74 -4.01 -18.30
N ILE A 199 4.34 -2.84 -18.81
CA ILE A 199 3.98 -2.66 -20.23
C ILE A 199 5.19 -2.90 -21.14
N GLU A 200 6.36 -2.38 -20.80
CA GLU A 200 7.61 -2.65 -21.53
C GLU A 200 7.97 -4.13 -21.48
N GLN A 201 7.78 -4.78 -20.34
CA GLN A 201 7.99 -6.23 -20.21
C GLN A 201 7.04 -6.99 -21.13
N TYR A 202 5.74 -6.65 -21.17
CA TYR A 202 4.77 -7.23 -22.11
C TYR A 202 5.16 -7.02 -23.56
N PHE A 203 5.66 -5.83 -23.92
CA PHE A 203 6.09 -5.51 -25.27
C PHE A 203 7.30 -6.35 -25.71
N ASN A 204 8.26 -6.56 -24.81
CA ASN A 204 9.50 -7.29 -25.09
C ASN A 204 9.38 -8.81 -24.92
N MET A 205 8.19 -9.34 -24.58
CA MET A 205 7.99 -10.77 -24.43
C MET A 205 8.14 -11.53 -25.74
N ASP A 206 8.98 -12.56 -25.73
CA ASP A 206 9.08 -13.53 -26.80
C ASP A 206 7.78 -14.36 -26.94
N ALA A 207 7.53 -14.89 -28.14
CA ALA A 207 6.35 -15.69 -28.46
C ALA A 207 6.19 -16.96 -27.59
N GLY A 208 7.23 -17.36 -26.87
CA GLY A 208 7.25 -18.54 -25.96
C GLY A 208 7.10 -18.21 -24.47
N SER A 209 6.92 -16.94 -24.10
CA SER A 209 6.77 -16.53 -22.70
C SER A 209 5.52 -17.15 -22.04
N GLU A 210 5.65 -17.62 -20.80
CA GLU A 210 4.54 -18.16 -19.99
C GLU A 210 3.39 -17.15 -19.80
N LEU A 211 3.68 -15.87 -19.85
CA LEU A 211 2.68 -14.79 -19.79
C LEU A 211 1.77 -14.72 -21.02
N ARG A 212 2.17 -15.33 -22.14
CA ARG A 212 1.31 -15.56 -23.30
C ARG A 212 0.52 -16.87 -23.24
N GLY A 213 0.63 -17.56 -22.13
CA GLY A 213 -0.01 -18.84 -21.88
C GLY A 213 0.81 -20.04 -22.36
N VAL A 214 0.58 -21.15 -21.69
CA VAL A 214 1.20 -22.46 -22.02
C VAL A 214 0.40 -23.20 -23.07
N SER A 215 1.05 -24.10 -23.80
CA SER A 215 0.41 -24.92 -24.82
C SER A 215 -0.67 -25.84 -24.23
N THR A 216 -1.78 -25.96 -24.92
CA THR A 216 -2.86 -26.93 -24.60
C THR A 216 -2.49 -28.37 -24.96
N GLY A 217 -1.37 -28.57 -25.64
CA GLY A 217 -0.97 -29.85 -26.23
C GLY A 217 -1.55 -30.11 -27.63
N TRP A 218 -2.39 -29.23 -28.13
CA TRP A 218 -2.98 -29.32 -29.48
C TRP A 218 -2.57 -28.13 -30.32
N ARG A 219 -1.73 -28.35 -31.32
CA ARG A 219 -1.22 -27.29 -32.20
C ARG A 219 -2.31 -26.44 -32.89
N SER A 220 -3.45 -27.06 -33.20
CA SER A 220 -4.58 -26.37 -33.81
C SER A 220 -5.29 -25.42 -32.84
N VAL A 221 -5.38 -25.82 -31.56
CA VAL A 221 -5.97 -25.01 -30.49
C VAL A 221 -5.04 -23.89 -30.07
N ASP A 222 -3.73 -24.17 -29.95
CA ASP A 222 -2.71 -23.22 -29.50
C ASP A 222 -2.61 -21.94 -30.35
N LYS A 223 -3.12 -22.00 -31.59
CA LYS A 223 -3.21 -20.82 -32.48
C LYS A 223 -4.28 -19.82 -32.04
N HIS A 224 -5.27 -20.28 -31.26
CA HIS A 224 -6.46 -19.51 -30.88
C HIS A 224 -6.62 -19.36 -29.39
N TYR A 225 -6.11 -20.31 -28.62
CA TYR A 225 -6.21 -20.35 -27.18
C TYR A 225 -5.00 -21.03 -26.55
N ARG A 226 -4.47 -20.41 -25.52
CA ARG A 226 -3.42 -20.93 -24.63
C ARG A 226 -3.89 -20.75 -23.20
N VAL A 227 -3.42 -21.58 -22.29
CA VAL A 227 -3.81 -21.50 -20.87
C VAL A 227 -2.88 -20.54 -20.15
N VAL A 228 -3.45 -19.45 -19.61
CA VAL A 228 -2.71 -18.43 -18.85
C VAL A 228 -2.96 -18.65 -17.35
N PRO A 229 -1.91 -18.82 -16.53
CA PRO A 229 -2.06 -18.89 -15.08
C PRO A 229 -2.74 -17.64 -14.52
N GLY A 230 -3.70 -17.82 -13.60
CA GLY A 230 -4.44 -16.72 -12.98
C GLY A 230 -5.68 -16.26 -13.74
N GLU A 231 -5.94 -16.76 -14.96
CA GLU A 231 -7.14 -16.45 -15.73
C GLU A 231 -8.29 -17.45 -15.48
N LEU A 232 -9.50 -16.93 -15.48
CA LEU A 232 -10.71 -17.74 -15.46
C LEU A 232 -11.11 -18.14 -16.88
N THR A 233 -11.11 -19.44 -17.16
CA THR A 233 -11.58 -19.99 -18.44
C THR A 233 -12.98 -20.62 -18.27
N VAL A 234 -13.93 -20.22 -19.10
CA VAL A 234 -15.27 -20.78 -19.14
C VAL A 234 -15.47 -21.57 -20.43
N VAL A 235 -15.74 -22.90 -20.31
CA VAL A 235 -15.99 -23.77 -21.44
C VAL A 235 -17.50 -24.02 -21.54
N THR A 236 -18.12 -23.56 -22.64
CA THR A 236 -19.55 -23.69 -22.89
C THR A 236 -19.86 -24.54 -24.14
N GLY A 237 -21.06 -24.99 -24.27
CA GLY A 237 -21.54 -25.74 -25.42
C GLY A 237 -22.80 -26.53 -25.10
N VAL A 238 -23.43 -27.08 -26.11
CA VAL A 238 -24.68 -27.88 -25.98
C VAL A 238 -24.44 -29.15 -25.15
N PRO A 239 -25.47 -29.72 -24.52
CA PRO A 239 -25.35 -31.01 -23.83
C PRO A 239 -24.75 -32.10 -24.71
N ASN A 240 -23.92 -32.96 -24.12
CA ASN A 240 -23.21 -34.05 -24.80
C ASN A 240 -22.26 -33.66 -25.94
N SER A 241 -21.80 -32.40 -25.98
CA SER A 241 -20.82 -31.94 -26.98
C SER A 241 -19.38 -32.33 -26.64
N GLY A 242 -19.13 -33.00 -25.52
CA GLY A 242 -17.78 -33.43 -25.09
C GLY A 242 -17.00 -32.38 -24.27
N LYS A 243 -17.63 -31.34 -23.72
CA LYS A 243 -16.96 -30.30 -22.91
C LYS A 243 -16.09 -30.89 -21.81
N SER A 244 -16.67 -31.75 -20.97
CA SER A 244 -15.95 -32.37 -19.85
C SER A 244 -14.81 -33.25 -20.32
N GLU A 245 -15.02 -34.00 -21.42
CA GLU A 245 -14.01 -34.84 -22.04
C GLU A 245 -12.82 -33.99 -22.56
N TRP A 246 -13.12 -32.82 -23.14
CA TRP A 246 -12.08 -31.89 -23.61
C TRP A 246 -11.28 -31.26 -22.44
N VAL A 247 -12.00 -30.84 -21.38
CA VAL A 247 -11.35 -30.27 -20.17
C VAL A 247 -10.46 -31.32 -19.50
N ASP A 248 -10.92 -32.56 -19.33
CA ASP A 248 -10.15 -33.66 -18.77
C ASP A 248 -8.91 -33.95 -19.60
N ALA A 249 -8.99 -33.91 -20.92
CA ALA A 249 -7.87 -34.10 -21.82
C ALA A 249 -6.88 -32.94 -21.77
N LEU A 250 -7.38 -31.71 -21.65
CA LEU A 250 -6.54 -30.52 -21.44
C LEU A 250 -5.75 -30.60 -20.14
N MET A 251 -6.40 -30.98 -19.03
CA MET A 251 -5.73 -31.18 -17.74
C MET A 251 -4.64 -32.26 -17.83
N ALA A 252 -4.91 -33.40 -18.50
CA ALA A 252 -3.91 -34.43 -18.72
C ALA A 252 -2.71 -33.91 -19.51
N ASN A 253 -2.94 -33.14 -20.57
CA ASN A 253 -1.86 -32.51 -21.35
C ASN A 253 -1.03 -31.53 -20.52
N LEU A 254 -1.68 -30.65 -19.75
CA LEU A 254 -0.99 -29.66 -18.90
C LEU A 254 -0.16 -30.34 -17.80
N ALA A 255 -0.70 -31.40 -17.20
CA ALA A 255 0.05 -32.17 -16.21
C ALA A 255 1.30 -32.84 -16.81
N VAL A 256 1.16 -33.43 -18.01
CA VAL A 256 2.27 -34.13 -18.68
C VAL A 256 3.32 -33.16 -19.23
N GLN A 257 2.89 -32.08 -19.87
CA GLN A 257 3.78 -31.18 -20.58
C GLN A 257 4.37 -30.08 -19.70
N HIS A 258 3.61 -29.63 -18.70
CA HIS A 258 3.96 -28.47 -17.86
C HIS A 258 4.05 -28.78 -16.37
N GLY A 259 3.82 -30.03 -15.96
CA GLY A 259 3.90 -30.44 -14.55
C GLY A 259 2.81 -29.85 -13.65
N TRP A 260 1.68 -29.44 -14.23
CA TRP A 260 0.58 -28.83 -13.47
C TRP A 260 -0.14 -29.88 -12.60
N THR A 261 -0.61 -29.42 -11.44
CA THR A 261 -1.48 -30.17 -10.55
C THR A 261 -2.86 -29.50 -10.48
N PHE A 262 -3.89 -30.29 -10.28
CA PHE A 262 -5.29 -29.84 -10.35
C PHE A 262 -6.08 -30.20 -9.10
N ALA A 263 -6.94 -29.30 -8.66
CA ALA A 263 -8.03 -29.60 -7.75
C ALA A 263 -9.33 -29.72 -8.55
N LEU A 264 -10.01 -30.88 -8.45
CA LEU A 264 -11.20 -31.18 -9.24
C LEU A 264 -12.45 -31.12 -8.38
N CYS A 265 -13.45 -30.38 -8.82
CA CYS A 265 -14.79 -30.36 -8.24
C CYS A 265 -15.81 -30.73 -9.33
N SER A 266 -16.12 -32.02 -9.47
CA SER A 266 -17.08 -32.54 -10.45
C SER A 266 -18.36 -32.94 -9.75
N LEU A 267 -19.47 -32.30 -10.12
CA LEU A 267 -20.80 -32.60 -9.60
C LEU A 267 -21.54 -33.64 -10.43
N GLU A 268 -21.03 -33.95 -11.64
CA GLU A 268 -21.72 -34.87 -12.60
C GLU A 268 -21.20 -36.31 -12.51
N ASN A 269 -19.92 -36.51 -12.16
CA ASN A 269 -19.29 -37.81 -12.15
C ASN A 269 -19.01 -38.29 -10.72
N LYS A 270 -19.19 -39.62 -10.48
CA LYS A 270 -18.65 -40.24 -9.27
C LYS A 270 -17.09 -40.13 -9.29
N VAL A 271 -16.50 -39.92 -8.15
CA VAL A 271 -15.03 -39.67 -8.03
C VAL A 271 -14.20 -40.76 -8.73
N HIS A 272 -14.51 -42.06 -8.52
CA HIS A 272 -13.76 -43.15 -9.13
C HIS A 272 -14.00 -43.28 -10.66
N GLU A 273 -15.15 -42.89 -11.15
CA GLU A 273 -15.45 -42.86 -12.60
C GLU A 273 -14.67 -41.74 -13.28
N HIS A 274 -14.59 -40.56 -12.63
CA HIS A 274 -13.81 -39.45 -13.14
C HIS A 274 -12.31 -39.76 -13.13
N ALA A 275 -11.78 -40.30 -12.01
CA ALA A 275 -10.38 -40.77 -11.93
C ALA A 275 -10.06 -41.79 -13.06
N ARG A 276 -10.96 -42.76 -13.33
CA ARG A 276 -10.79 -43.70 -14.43
C ARG A 276 -10.65 -42.98 -15.77
N LYS A 277 -11.57 -42.02 -16.07
CA LYS A 277 -11.53 -41.24 -17.32
C LYS A 277 -10.22 -40.47 -17.48
N LEU A 278 -9.67 -39.89 -16.40
CA LEU A 278 -8.38 -39.20 -16.43
C LEU A 278 -7.24 -40.19 -16.75
N VAL A 279 -7.23 -41.36 -16.15
CA VAL A 279 -6.24 -42.43 -16.47
C VAL A 279 -6.32 -42.83 -17.95
N GLU A 280 -7.51 -42.99 -18.51
CA GLU A 280 -7.69 -43.29 -19.94
C GLU A 280 -7.06 -42.20 -20.83
N LYS A 281 -7.26 -40.92 -20.47
CA LYS A 281 -6.69 -39.80 -21.22
C LYS A 281 -5.17 -39.69 -21.11
N TYR A 282 -4.65 -39.95 -19.92
CA TYR A 282 -3.20 -39.94 -19.70
C TYR A 282 -2.50 -41.09 -20.45
N VAL A 283 -3.09 -42.31 -20.38
CA VAL A 283 -2.51 -43.50 -21.00
C VAL A 283 -2.77 -43.54 -22.51
N GLY A 284 -3.88 -43.00 -22.98
CA GLY A 284 -4.30 -43.08 -24.37
C GLY A 284 -4.91 -44.41 -24.79
N GLU A 285 -5.18 -45.29 -23.81
CA GLU A 285 -5.81 -46.62 -24.04
C GLU A 285 -7.13 -46.70 -23.29
N PRO A 286 -8.18 -47.38 -23.86
CA PRO A 286 -9.51 -47.49 -23.23
C PRO A 286 -9.43 -48.41 -21.99
N TRP A 287 -10.26 -48.11 -20.99
CA TRP A 287 -10.40 -48.96 -19.80
C TRP A 287 -11.18 -50.22 -20.06
N PHE A 288 -12.15 -50.17 -20.98
CA PHE A 288 -13.02 -51.27 -21.39
C PHE A 288 -12.79 -51.61 -22.86
N ASP A 289 -13.05 -52.88 -23.24
CA ASP A 289 -13.04 -53.28 -24.64
C ASP A 289 -14.18 -52.54 -25.40
N THR A 290 -13.83 -51.83 -26.45
CA THR A 290 -14.81 -51.12 -27.28
C THR A 290 -15.15 -51.94 -28.49
N THR A 291 -16.37 -52.48 -28.49
CA THR A 291 -16.86 -53.37 -29.58
C THR A 291 -17.48 -52.61 -30.75
N SER A 292 -17.67 -51.27 -30.69
CA SER A 292 -18.64 -50.61 -31.57
C SER A 292 -18.12 -49.61 -32.60
N TYR A 293 -17.01 -48.90 -32.40
CA TYR A 293 -16.65 -47.78 -33.30
C TYR A 293 -15.17 -47.65 -33.72
N ALA A 294 -14.28 -48.40 -33.14
CA ALA A 294 -12.91 -48.46 -33.59
C ALA A 294 -12.48 -49.92 -33.72
N LYS A 295 -12.11 -50.34 -34.91
CA LYS A 295 -11.55 -51.66 -35.14
C LYS A 295 -10.44 -51.93 -34.12
N GLY A 296 -10.68 -52.79 -33.11
CA GLY A 296 -9.69 -53.48 -32.36
C GLY A 296 -8.92 -52.73 -31.28
N SER A 297 -9.47 -51.71 -30.63
CA SER A 297 -8.88 -51.18 -29.44
C SER A 297 -9.12 -52.09 -28.24
N GLN A 298 -8.10 -52.89 -27.89
CA GLN A 298 -8.12 -53.68 -26.67
C GLN A 298 -7.97 -52.74 -25.46
N ARG A 299 -8.64 -53.15 -24.35
CA ARG A 299 -8.51 -52.40 -23.10
C ARG A 299 -7.02 -52.41 -22.64
N MET A 300 -6.64 -51.38 -21.90
CA MET A 300 -5.31 -51.32 -21.30
C MET A 300 -5.02 -52.56 -20.43
N ASN A 301 -3.78 -53.01 -20.46
CA ASN A 301 -3.36 -54.12 -19.64
C ASN A 301 -3.17 -53.71 -18.15
N PRO A 302 -3.18 -54.67 -17.18
CA PRO A 302 -3.07 -54.35 -15.76
C PRO A 302 -1.78 -53.56 -15.37
N GLN A 303 -0.69 -53.72 -16.09
CA GLN A 303 0.56 -52.97 -15.81
C GLN A 303 0.42 -51.53 -16.26
N THR A 304 -0.16 -51.28 -17.43
CA THR A 304 -0.47 -49.96 -17.96
C THR A 304 -1.43 -49.22 -17.04
N MET A 305 -2.50 -49.91 -16.58
CA MET A 305 -3.44 -49.33 -15.60
C MET A 305 -2.73 -48.92 -14.31
N LYS A 306 -1.90 -49.79 -13.71
CA LYS A 306 -1.13 -49.45 -12.48
C LYS A 306 -0.19 -48.29 -12.70
N ARG A 307 0.41 -48.15 -13.89
CA ARG A 307 1.24 -47.00 -14.24
C ARG A 307 0.43 -45.73 -14.30
N GLY A 308 -0.73 -45.74 -14.96
CA GLY A 308 -1.64 -44.61 -15.03
C GLY A 308 -2.19 -44.18 -13.68
N MET A 309 -2.42 -45.10 -12.75
CA MET A 309 -2.89 -44.77 -11.38
C MET A 309 -1.80 -44.17 -10.48
N ARG A 310 -0.53 -44.19 -10.88
CA ARG A 310 0.58 -43.56 -10.13
C ARG A 310 0.89 -42.14 -10.63
N TRP A 311 0.30 -41.79 -11.78
CA TRP A 311 0.38 -40.46 -12.34
C TRP A 311 -0.58 -39.50 -11.61
#